data_a17974df31f02cbe67c9629de2c82759
#
_entry.id   a17974df31f02cbe67c9629de2c82759
#
_cell.length_a   1.000
_cell.length_b   1.000
_cell.length_c   1.000
_cell.angle_alpha   90.00
_cell.angle_beta   90.00
_cell.angle_gamma   90.00
#
_symmetry.space_group_name_H-M   'P 1'
#
loop_
_entity.id
_entity.type
_entity.pdbx_description
1 polymer ?
#
loop_
_entity_poly.entity_id
_entity_poly.type
_entity_poly.pdbx_seq_one_letter_code
_entity_poly.pdbx_strand_id
1 'polypeptide(L)'
;MELIKLKDSGIRKVAIQNDEGEVVSVLKINIADREVAEKYGRILDRLEKISEEAKSAAEEMKKKYEGTEVSFEQIRESTRTQVVFIKEIITEIDHLFGKNTVRNVFKENYEIDEYFIPSEEMLQDFLKQIICPCQNSIAVRKRI
;
A
#
# COMPACT_ATOMS: atom_id res chain seq x y z
N MET A 1 37.93 5.76 -19.29
CA MET A 1 36.82 5.92 -18.34
C MET A 1 37.04 4.99 -17.15
N GLU A 2 37.10 5.57 -15.97
CA GLU A 2 37.24 4.79 -14.74
C GLU A 2 35.88 4.25 -14.30
N LEU A 3 35.85 3.02 -13.79
CA LEU A 3 34.65 2.36 -13.31
C LEU A 3 34.75 2.16 -11.79
N ILE A 4 33.73 2.55 -11.08
CA ILE A 4 33.60 2.36 -9.63
C ILE A 4 32.50 1.34 -9.39
N LYS A 5 32.83 0.28 -8.64
CA LYS A 5 31.85 -0.74 -8.25
C LYS A 5 31.54 -0.62 -6.76
N LEU A 6 30.26 -0.50 -6.43
CA LEU A 6 29.80 -0.54 -5.05
C LEU A 6 29.55 -1.99 -4.64
N LYS A 7 30.00 -2.37 -3.44
CA LYS A 7 29.86 -3.76 -2.96
C LYS A 7 28.40 -4.14 -2.74
N ASP A 8 27.62 -3.25 -2.15
CA ASP A 8 26.20 -3.49 -1.85
C ASP A 8 25.48 -2.16 -1.88
N SER A 9 24.49 -2.04 -2.75
CA SER A 9 23.64 -0.86 -2.83
C SER A 9 22.56 -0.82 -1.75
N GLY A 10 22.34 -1.93 -1.03
CA GLY A 10 21.27 -2.05 -0.06
C GLY A 10 19.89 -2.14 -0.67
N ILE A 11 19.79 -2.37 -1.97
CA ILE A 11 18.52 -2.52 -2.65
C ILE A 11 18.12 -3.98 -2.69
N ARG A 12 16.93 -4.29 -2.14
CA ARG A 12 16.30 -5.61 -2.26
C ARG A 12 15.23 -5.56 -3.33
N LYS A 13 15.20 -6.59 -4.15
CA LYS A 13 14.20 -6.75 -5.20
C LYS A 13 13.22 -7.84 -4.80
N VAL A 14 11.94 -7.50 -4.80
CA VAL A 14 10.86 -8.44 -4.48
C VAL A 14 10.01 -8.60 -5.73
N ALA A 15 9.92 -9.83 -6.25
CA ALA A 15 9.08 -10.13 -7.39
C ALA A 15 7.62 -10.27 -6.95
N ILE A 16 6.73 -9.60 -7.65
CA ILE A 16 5.29 -9.69 -7.43
C ILE A 16 4.72 -10.62 -8.48
N GLN A 17 4.06 -11.69 -8.05
CA GLN A 17 3.45 -12.67 -8.92
C GLN A 17 1.93 -12.56 -8.87
N ASN A 18 1.27 -12.87 -9.99
CA ASN A 18 -0.19 -13.03 -10.04
C ASN A 18 -0.57 -14.46 -9.59
N ASP A 19 -1.86 -14.77 -9.58
CA ASP A 19 -2.38 -16.08 -9.19
C ASP A 19 -1.86 -17.22 -10.08
N GLU A 20 -1.46 -16.92 -11.31
CA GLU A 20 -0.92 -17.89 -12.25
C GLU A 20 0.58 -18.13 -12.09
N GLY A 21 1.22 -17.43 -11.14
CA GLY A 21 2.65 -17.54 -10.89
C GLY A 21 3.53 -16.71 -11.82
N GLU A 22 2.94 -15.87 -12.65
CA GLU A 22 3.69 -14.98 -13.53
C GLU A 22 4.18 -13.75 -12.78
N VAL A 23 5.43 -13.35 -13.01
CA VAL A 23 5.98 -12.12 -12.43
C VAL A 23 5.41 -10.93 -13.19
N VAL A 24 4.60 -10.12 -12.51
CA VAL A 24 3.94 -8.95 -13.11
C VAL A 24 4.66 -7.64 -12.78
N SER A 25 5.45 -7.61 -11.71
CA SER A 25 6.19 -6.43 -11.29
C SER A 25 7.36 -6.81 -10.40
N VAL A 26 8.34 -5.91 -10.28
CA VAL A 26 9.44 -6.04 -9.34
C VAL A 26 9.47 -4.79 -8.45
N LEU A 27 9.32 -4.99 -7.15
CA LEU A 27 9.40 -3.93 -6.17
C LEU A 27 10.85 -3.82 -5.68
N LYS A 28 11.35 -2.59 -5.61
CA LYS A 28 12.70 -2.30 -5.08
C LYS A 28 12.57 -1.64 -3.72
N ILE A 29 13.21 -2.21 -2.71
CA ILE A 29 13.21 -1.70 -1.35
C ILE A 29 14.64 -1.32 -0.97
N ASN A 30 14.83 -0.08 -0.55
CA ASN A 30 16.15 0.40 -0.15
C ASN A 30 16.36 0.18 1.36
N ILE A 31 16.96 -0.94 1.73
CA ILE A 31 17.27 -1.25 3.13
C ILE A 31 18.54 -0.57 3.63
N ALA A 32 19.30 0.10 2.76
CA ALA A 32 20.46 0.91 3.13
C ALA A 32 20.07 2.25 3.75
N ASP A 33 18.82 2.69 3.56
CA ASP A 33 18.32 3.91 4.17
C ASP A 33 18.29 3.75 5.70
N ARG A 34 19.03 4.58 6.42
CA ARG A 34 19.12 4.52 7.89
C ARG A 34 17.79 4.76 8.56
N GLU A 35 16.92 5.51 7.92
CA GLU A 35 15.62 5.87 8.45
C GLU A 35 14.49 4.96 7.97
N VAL A 36 14.81 3.88 7.25
CA VAL A 36 13.78 3.02 6.67
C VAL A 36 12.83 2.44 7.73
N ALA A 37 13.36 2.03 8.87
CA ALA A 37 12.53 1.49 9.96
C ALA A 37 11.60 2.55 10.54
N GLU A 38 12.08 3.79 10.69
CA GLU A 38 11.29 4.91 11.19
C GLU A 38 10.23 5.34 10.18
N LYS A 39 10.59 5.44 8.90
CA LYS A 39 9.65 5.75 7.82
C LYS A 39 8.54 4.70 7.76
N TYR A 40 8.93 3.45 7.87
CA TYR A 40 8.01 2.31 7.88
C TYR A 40 7.04 2.39 9.05
N GLY A 41 7.56 2.63 10.27
CA GLY A 41 6.74 2.80 11.47
C GLY A 41 5.75 3.95 11.36
N ARG A 42 6.19 5.10 10.84
CA ARG A 42 5.30 6.25 10.63
C ARG A 42 4.16 5.95 9.65
N ILE A 43 4.46 5.19 8.61
CA ILE A 43 3.45 4.83 7.63
C ILE A 43 2.46 3.82 8.19
N LEU A 44 2.92 2.85 8.98
CA LEU A 44 2.03 1.94 9.69
C LEU A 44 1.10 2.69 10.65
N ASP A 45 1.63 3.64 11.40
CA ASP A 45 0.83 4.49 12.31
C ASP A 45 -0.20 5.31 11.52
N ARG A 46 0.22 5.85 10.39
CA ARG A 46 -0.68 6.62 9.52
C ARG A 46 -1.79 5.75 8.94
N LEU A 47 -1.47 4.53 8.51
CA LEU A 47 -2.44 3.57 7.99
C LEU A 47 -3.46 3.17 9.07
N GLU A 48 -3.00 2.95 10.29
CA GLU A 48 -3.89 2.66 11.42
C GLU A 48 -4.85 3.82 11.69
N LYS A 49 -4.35 5.05 11.68
CA LYS A 49 -5.16 6.26 11.84
C LYS A 49 -6.19 6.39 10.73
N ILE A 50 -5.81 6.16 9.48
CA ILE A 50 -6.73 6.19 8.34
C ILE A 50 -7.82 5.13 8.51
N SER A 51 -7.46 3.93 8.97
CA SER A 51 -8.43 2.85 9.23
C SER A 51 -9.42 3.25 10.32
N GLU A 52 -8.97 3.89 11.39
CA GLU A 52 -9.85 4.38 12.46
C GLU A 52 -10.80 5.47 11.97
N GLU A 53 -10.28 6.42 11.19
CA GLU A 53 -11.10 7.48 10.58
C GLU A 53 -12.14 6.90 9.63
N ALA A 54 -11.78 5.86 8.87
CA ALA A 54 -12.71 5.18 7.96
C ALA A 54 -13.83 4.48 8.73
N LYS A 55 -13.52 3.83 9.85
CA LYS A 55 -14.51 3.20 10.72
C LYS A 55 -15.48 4.24 11.31
N SER A 56 -14.94 5.35 11.80
CA SER A 56 -15.76 6.43 12.35
C SER A 56 -16.70 7.02 11.30
N ALA A 57 -16.20 7.23 10.08
CA ALA A 57 -17.00 7.73 8.98
C ALA A 57 -18.11 6.74 8.60
N ALA A 58 -17.84 5.45 8.60
CA ALA A 58 -18.82 4.41 8.32
C ALA A 58 -19.92 4.36 9.38
N GLU A 59 -19.56 4.52 10.67
CA GLU A 59 -20.52 4.57 11.77
C GLU A 59 -21.41 5.80 11.69
N GLU A 60 -20.85 6.97 11.39
CA GLU A 60 -21.61 8.20 11.20
C GLU A 60 -22.58 8.07 10.05
N MET A 61 -22.16 7.47 8.95
CA MET A 61 -23.01 7.25 7.78
C MET A 61 -24.15 6.28 8.11
N LYS A 62 -23.86 5.22 8.87
CA LYS A 62 -24.86 4.27 9.31
C LYS A 62 -25.93 4.94 10.17
N LYS A 63 -25.55 5.85 11.07
CA LYS A 63 -26.47 6.63 11.90
C LYS A 63 -27.32 7.57 11.06
N LYS A 64 -26.68 8.25 10.09
CA LYS A 64 -27.36 9.20 9.20
C LYS A 64 -28.49 8.57 8.40
N TYR A 65 -28.30 7.31 7.97
CA TYR A 65 -29.28 6.60 7.16
C TYR A 65 -30.07 5.52 7.93
N GLU A 66 -29.98 5.54 9.25
CA GLU A 66 -30.72 4.61 10.10
C GLU A 66 -32.23 4.76 9.90
N GLY A 67 -32.92 3.64 9.68
CA GLY A 67 -34.36 3.62 9.46
C GLY A 67 -34.81 4.02 8.07
N THR A 68 -33.89 4.32 7.15
CA THR A 68 -34.22 4.61 5.75
C THR A 68 -33.91 3.41 4.86
N GLU A 69 -34.60 3.31 3.73
CA GLU A 69 -34.28 2.31 2.74
C GLU A 69 -32.96 2.65 2.05
N VAL A 70 -32.20 1.61 1.64
CA VAL A 70 -30.97 1.78 0.92
C VAL A 70 -31.25 2.45 -0.43
N SER A 71 -30.75 3.67 -0.61
CA SER A 71 -30.92 4.44 -1.84
C SER A 71 -29.62 4.45 -2.65
N PHE A 72 -29.74 4.81 -3.92
CA PHE A 72 -28.58 4.98 -4.80
C PHE A 72 -27.62 6.05 -4.26
N GLU A 73 -28.15 7.15 -3.70
CA GLU A 73 -27.33 8.21 -3.11
C GLU A 73 -26.52 7.73 -1.91
N GLN A 74 -27.12 6.88 -1.08
CA GLN A 74 -26.44 6.29 0.08
C GLN A 74 -25.25 5.44 -0.37
N ILE A 75 -25.46 4.58 -1.36
CA ILE A 75 -24.40 3.75 -1.92
C ILE A 75 -23.29 4.62 -2.51
N ARG A 76 -23.67 5.67 -3.24
CA ARG A 76 -22.71 6.59 -3.87
C ARG A 76 -21.88 7.34 -2.83
N GLU A 77 -22.48 7.85 -1.78
CA GLU A 77 -21.78 8.56 -0.70
C GLU A 77 -20.83 7.63 0.04
N SER A 78 -21.26 6.40 0.34
CA SER A 78 -20.43 5.38 0.97
C SER A 78 -19.21 5.03 0.11
N THR A 79 -19.42 4.83 -1.18
CA THR A 79 -18.34 4.54 -2.13
C THR A 79 -17.34 5.68 -2.22
N ARG A 80 -17.81 6.92 -2.30
CA ARG A 80 -16.93 8.10 -2.34
C ARG A 80 -16.07 8.22 -1.09
N THR A 81 -16.65 7.97 0.07
CA THR A 81 -15.91 8.01 1.35
C THR A 81 -14.82 6.94 1.36
N GLN A 82 -15.15 5.72 0.96
CA GLN A 82 -14.17 4.63 0.87
C GLN A 82 -13.02 4.96 -0.09
N VAL A 83 -13.34 5.52 -1.26
CA VAL A 83 -12.34 5.90 -2.26
C VAL A 83 -11.36 6.94 -1.71
N VAL A 84 -11.84 7.92 -0.95
CA VAL A 84 -10.97 8.93 -0.33
C VAL A 84 -9.94 8.27 0.58
N PHE A 85 -10.35 7.35 1.45
CA PHE A 85 -9.44 6.65 2.36
C PHE A 85 -8.48 5.73 1.62
N ILE A 86 -8.95 5.03 0.59
CA ILE A 86 -8.08 4.16 -0.23
C ILE A 86 -7.01 5.00 -0.94
N LYS A 87 -7.35 6.16 -1.48
CA LYS A 87 -6.37 7.06 -2.11
C LYS A 87 -5.32 7.55 -1.13
N GLU A 88 -5.69 7.81 0.13
CA GLU A 88 -4.73 8.15 1.17
C GLU A 88 -3.77 7.00 1.45
N ILE A 89 -4.28 5.76 1.54
CA ILE A 89 -3.46 4.55 1.72
C ILE A 89 -2.48 4.39 0.56
N ILE A 90 -2.94 4.54 -0.67
CA ILE A 90 -2.10 4.46 -1.87
C ILE A 90 -0.98 5.50 -1.81
N THR A 91 -1.30 6.72 -1.43
CA THR A 91 -0.31 7.80 -1.29
C THR A 91 0.78 7.43 -0.28
N GLU A 92 0.39 6.87 0.87
CA GLU A 92 1.35 6.46 1.90
C GLU A 92 2.23 5.30 1.44
N ILE A 93 1.66 4.33 0.72
CA ILE A 93 2.43 3.22 0.15
C ILE A 93 3.45 3.75 -0.87
N ASP A 94 3.04 4.65 -1.74
CA ASP A 94 3.93 5.25 -2.74
C ASP A 94 5.03 6.11 -2.10
N HIS A 95 4.75 6.75 -0.97
CA HIS A 95 5.78 7.47 -0.21
C HIS A 95 6.84 6.52 0.36
N LEU A 96 6.43 5.33 0.82
CA LEU A 96 7.35 4.38 1.43
C LEU A 96 8.21 3.67 0.38
N PHE A 97 7.60 3.17 -0.68
CA PHE A 97 8.27 2.32 -1.66
C PHE A 97 8.69 3.03 -2.94
N GLY A 98 8.17 4.21 -3.17
CA GLY A 98 8.47 5.00 -4.35
C GLY A 98 7.24 5.31 -5.20
N LYS A 99 7.37 6.32 -6.03
CA LYS A 99 6.30 6.80 -6.90
C LYS A 99 5.75 5.68 -7.79
N ASN A 100 4.42 5.60 -7.88
CA ASN A 100 3.70 4.63 -8.71
C ASN A 100 3.88 3.16 -8.29
N THR A 101 4.28 2.89 -7.05
CA THR A 101 4.43 1.52 -6.56
C THR A 101 3.14 0.72 -6.67
N VAL A 102 2.03 1.27 -6.19
CA VAL A 102 0.73 0.58 -6.24
C VAL A 102 0.33 0.31 -7.69
N ARG A 103 0.51 1.28 -8.56
CA ARG A 103 0.20 1.14 -9.99
C ARG A 103 1.03 0.04 -10.65
N ASN A 104 2.30 -0.08 -10.27
CA ASN A 104 3.17 -1.12 -10.79
C ASN A 104 2.84 -2.51 -10.25
N VAL A 105 2.48 -2.60 -8.98
CA VAL A 105 2.07 -3.87 -8.34
C VAL A 105 0.80 -4.43 -8.97
N PHE A 106 -0.19 -3.58 -9.21
CA PHE A 106 -1.46 -3.95 -9.82
C PHE A 106 -1.53 -3.62 -11.31
N LYS A 107 -0.40 -3.74 -11.98
CA LYS A 107 -0.23 -3.37 -13.39
C LYS A 107 -1.29 -3.93 -14.30
N GLU A 108 -1.61 -5.21 -14.18
CA GLU A 108 -2.62 -5.87 -15.02
C GLU A 108 -4.00 -5.23 -14.88
N ASN A 109 -4.38 -4.86 -13.66
CA ASN A 109 -5.65 -4.19 -13.41
C ASN A 109 -5.69 -2.80 -14.08
N TYR A 110 -4.59 -2.05 -14.00
CA TYR A 110 -4.49 -0.72 -14.60
C TYR A 110 -4.40 -0.76 -16.13
N GLU A 111 -3.91 -1.85 -16.70
CA GLU A 111 -3.92 -2.04 -18.16
C GLU A 111 -5.34 -2.22 -18.69
N ILE A 112 -6.23 -2.83 -17.91
CA ILE A 112 -7.64 -3.01 -18.25
C ILE A 112 -8.42 -1.71 -18.05
N ASP A 113 -8.19 -1.02 -16.94
CA ASP A 113 -8.87 0.20 -16.56
C ASP A 113 -7.87 1.19 -15.93
N GLU A 114 -7.55 2.24 -16.64
CA GLU A 114 -6.63 3.29 -16.18
C GLU A 114 -7.07 3.93 -14.87
N TYR A 115 -8.36 3.97 -14.60
CA TYR A 115 -8.95 4.56 -13.40
C TYR A 115 -9.18 3.54 -12.28
N PHE A 116 -8.64 2.34 -12.42
CA PHE A 116 -8.78 1.29 -11.43
C PHE A 116 -8.30 1.74 -10.04
N ILE A 117 -9.08 1.40 -9.02
CA ILE A 117 -8.74 1.65 -7.63
C ILE A 117 -8.76 0.31 -6.89
N PRO A 118 -7.60 -0.16 -6.38
CA PRO A 118 -7.57 -1.42 -5.64
C PRO A 118 -8.51 -1.39 -4.43
N SER A 119 -9.08 -2.53 -4.10
CA SER A 119 -9.89 -2.66 -2.90
C SER A 119 -8.99 -2.62 -1.65
N GLU A 120 -9.59 -2.33 -0.50
CA GLU A 120 -8.88 -2.38 0.78
C GLU A 120 -8.24 -3.75 1.02
N GLU A 121 -8.96 -4.83 0.67
CA GLU A 121 -8.46 -6.20 0.82
C GLU A 121 -7.20 -6.46 -0.02
N MET A 122 -7.19 -6.00 -1.26
CA MET A 122 -6.03 -6.11 -2.15
C MET A 122 -4.82 -5.38 -1.58
N LEU A 123 -5.01 -4.18 -1.07
CA LEU A 123 -3.96 -3.37 -0.47
C LEU A 123 -3.44 -3.98 0.83
N GLN A 124 -4.32 -4.50 1.68
CA GLN A 124 -3.94 -5.16 2.91
C GLN A 124 -3.16 -6.44 2.64
N ASP A 125 -3.58 -7.24 1.67
CA ASP A 125 -2.88 -8.46 1.28
C ASP A 125 -1.47 -8.14 0.79
N PHE A 126 -1.33 -7.14 -0.07
CA PHE A 126 -0.05 -6.66 -0.55
C PHE A 126 0.86 -6.24 0.61
N LEU A 127 0.35 -5.41 1.52
CA LEU A 127 1.11 -4.93 2.66
C LEU A 127 1.57 -6.06 3.58
N LYS A 128 0.72 -7.03 3.86
CA LYS A 128 1.07 -8.18 4.71
C LYS A 128 2.23 -8.96 4.12
N GLN A 129 2.22 -9.18 2.82
CA GLN A 129 3.28 -9.94 2.15
C GLN A 129 4.60 -9.18 2.09
N ILE A 130 4.55 -7.85 1.96
CA ILE A 130 5.74 -6.99 1.88
C ILE A 130 6.33 -6.73 3.26
N ILE A 131 5.49 -6.56 4.28
CA ILE A 131 5.93 -6.26 5.65
C ILE A 131 6.90 -7.30 6.19
N CYS A 132 6.60 -8.60 6.04
CA CYS A 132 7.46 -9.67 6.53
C CYS A 132 8.87 -9.62 5.96
N PRO A 133 9.08 -9.52 4.63
CA PRO A 133 10.43 -9.37 4.08
C PRO A 133 11.15 -8.10 4.54
N CYS A 134 10.47 -6.95 4.62
CA CYS A 134 11.04 -5.70 5.10
C CYS A 134 11.49 -5.80 6.55
N GLN A 135 10.65 -6.33 7.43
CA GLN A 135 10.96 -6.50 8.84
C GLN A 135 12.13 -7.45 9.05
N ASN A 136 12.15 -8.56 8.35
CA ASN A 136 13.24 -9.54 8.42
C ASN A 136 14.56 -8.92 7.98
N SER A 137 14.57 -8.15 6.90
CA SER A 137 15.75 -7.44 6.42
C SER A 137 16.26 -6.43 7.43
N ILE A 138 15.37 -5.67 8.05
CA ILE A 138 15.71 -4.69 9.09
C ILE A 138 16.26 -5.40 10.33
N ALA A 139 15.63 -6.48 10.76
CA ALA A 139 16.06 -7.27 11.92
C ALA A 139 17.46 -7.86 11.71
N VAL A 140 17.75 -8.40 10.53
CA VAL A 140 19.08 -8.92 10.18
C VAL A 140 20.13 -7.81 10.26
N ARG A 141 19.83 -6.61 9.76
CA ARG A 141 20.76 -5.48 9.84
C ARG A 141 21.04 -5.03 11.27
N LYS A 142 20.04 -5.04 12.13
CA LYS A 142 20.21 -4.65 13.55
C LYS A 142 21.10 -5.62 14.34
N ARG A 143 21.21 -6.87 13.90
CA ARG A 143 22.03 -7.88 14.53
C ARG A 143 23.51 -7.80 14.14
N ILE A 144 23.81 -7.10 13.09
CA ILE A 144 25.17 -6.87 12.61
C ILE A 144 25.73 -5.60 13.23
#